data_296a92b975e214bc500c71c24d4ae53f
#
_entry.id   296a92b975e214bc500c71c24d4ae53f
#
_cell.length_a   1.000
_cell.length_b   1.000
_cell.length_c   1.000
_cell.angle_alpha   90.00
_cell.angle_beta   90.00
_cell.angle_gamma   90.00
#
_symmetry.space_group_name_H-M   'P 1'
#
loop_
_entity.id
_entity.type
_entity.pdbx_description
1 polymer ?
#
loop_
_entity_poly.entity_id
_entity_poly.type
_entity_poly.pdbx_seq_one_letter_code
_entity_poly.pdbx_strand_id
1 'polypeptide(L)'
;MAVFGVLILLSSFLLWKWGLTPNARTLVIPLLIVGLIPVIAGVSATISNNKRLIEYESMWNNDQQQFKLGEKARVEGFDEIFKYSYPAAILLTIGGAILFFLVGSPLWKSISLCMMVLGLMAYIIDHFAAERAIIYLEKINESLSDY
;
A
#
# COMPACT_ATOMS: atom_id res chain seq x y z
N MET A 1 1.95 2.85 5.61
CA MET A 1 2.50 1.61 5.02
C MET A 1 3.56 0.96 5.90
N ALA A 2 4.70 1.60 6.17
CA ALA A 2 5.80 0.98 6.94
C ALA A 2 5.38 0.45 8.33
N VAL A 3 4.53 1.17 9.06
CA VAL A 3 4.03 0.75 10.38
C VAL A 3 3.30 -0.59 10.32
N PHE A 4 2.45 -0.80 9.33
CA PHE A 4 1.76 -2.09 9.13
C PHE A 4 2.75 -3.23 8.87
N GLY A 5 3.76 -2.96 8.03
CA GLY A 5 4.80 -3.94 7.77
C GLY A 5 5.58 -4.31 9.03
N VAL A 6 5.94 -3.32 9.85
CA VAL A 6 6.62 -3.56 11.14
C VAL A 6 5.75 -4.39 12.07
N LEU A 7 4.44 -4.12 12.18
CA LEU A 7 3.53 -4.92 12.99
C LEU A 7 3.45 -6.39 12.52
N ILE A 8 3.41 -6.61 11.21
CA ILE A 8 3.44 -7.97 10.63
C ILE A 8 4.77 -8.67 10.93
N LEU A 9 5.90 -7.97 10.79
CA LEU A 9 7.22 -8.52 11.12
C LEU A 9 7.35 -8.87 12.62
N LEU A 10 6.84 -8.02 13.50
CA LEU A 10 6.78 -8.31 14.93
C LEU A 10 5.90 -9.54 15.19
N SER A 11 4.76 -9.67 14.53
CA SER A 11 3.90 -10.86 14.65
C SER A 11 4.63 -12.12 14.18
N SER A 12 5.35 -12.04 13.06
CA SER A 12 6.20 -13.14 12.59
C SER A 12 7.27 -13.54 13.61
N PHE A 13 7.96 -12.56 14.21
CA PHE A 13 8.96 -12.77 15.24
C PHE A 13 8.37 -13.41 16.51
N LEU A 14 7.19 -12.96 16.95
CA LEU A 14 6.49 -13.52 18.10
C LEU A 14 6.09 -14.98 17.84
N LEU A 15 5.57 -15.29 16.65
CA LEU A 15 5.25 -16.66 16.26
C LEU A 15 6.49 -17.57 16.17
N TRP A 16 7.61 -17.04 15.70
CA TRP A 16 8.87 -17.78 15.68
C TRP A 16 9.34 -18.13 17.09
N LYS A 17 9.27 -17.18 18.02
CA LYS A 17 9.79 -17.35 19.39
C LYS A 17 8.84 -18.16 20.29
N TRP A 18 7.53 -17.94 20.18
CA TRP A 18 6.52 -18.52 21.09
C TRP A 18 5.49 -19.41 20.39
N GLY A 19 5.62 -19.63 19.10
CA GLY A 19 4.71 -20.50 18.36
C GLY A 19 4.86 -21.96 18.79
N LEU A 20 3.88 -22.48 19.52
CA LEU A 20 3.87 -23.85 20.04
C LEU A 20 3.31 -24.87 19.05
N THR A 21 2.48 -24.43 18.10
CA THR A 21 1.81 -25.31 17.14
C THR A 21 2.58 -25.37 15.81
N PRO A 22 2.53 -26.52 15.09
CA PRO A 22 3.09 -26.61 13.74
C PRO A 22 2.54 -25.53 12.80
N ASN A 23 1.24 -25.23 12.89
CA ASN A 23 0.58 -24.21 12.06
C ASN A 23 1.11 -22.79 12.36
N ALA A 24 1.41 -22.46 13.61
CA ALA A 24 2.00 -21.18 13.97
C ALA A 24 3.40 -21.01 13.37
N ARG A 25 4.19 -22.08 13.34
CA ARG A 25 5.54 -22.06 12.76
C ARG A 25 5.54 -21.95 11.24
N THR A 26 4.55 -22.52 10.55
CA THR A 26 4.44 -22.39 9.09
C THR A 26 4.05 -20.98 8.65
N LEU A 27 3.46 -20.16 9.53
CA LEU A 27 3.14 -18.75 9.27
C LEU A 27 4.35 -17.82 9.30
N VAL A 28 5.44 -18.20 9.97
CA VAL A 28 6.60 -17.33 10.19
C VAL A 28 7.16 -16.80 8.87
N ILE A 29 7.53 -17.69 7.95
CA ILE A 29 8.15 -17.31 6.67
C ILE A 29 7.19 -16.48 5.78
N PRO A 30 5.93 -16.90 5.53
CA PRO A 30 4.98 -16.11 4.77
C PRO A 30 4.74 -14.72 5.36
N LEU A 31 4.56 -14.59 6.68
CA LEU A 31 4.39 -13.29 7.34
C LEU A 31 5.63 -12.41 7.25
N LEU A 32 6.82 -13.00 7.32
CA LEU A 32 8.05 -12.25 7.15
C LEU A 32 8.13 -11.63 5.75
N ILE A 33 7.82 -12.40 4.71
CA ILE A 33 7.79 -11.92 3.32
C ILE A 33 6.75 -10.81 3.16
N VAL A 34 5.51 -11.05 3.60
CA VAL A 34 4.40 -10.08 3.50
C VAL A 34 4.65 -8.83 4.32
N GLY A 35 5.34 -8.93 5.46
CA GLY A 35 5.70 -7.78 6.28
C GLY A 35 6.81 -6.92 5.67
N LEU A 36 7.77 -7.53 4.96
CA LEU A 36 8.84 -6.78 4.29
C LEU A 36 8.35 -5.91 3.14
N ILE A 37 7.35 -6.36 2.39
CA ILE A 37 6.80 -5.61 1.24
C ILE A 37 6.37 -4.19 1.63
N PRO A 38 5.46 -3.98 2.61
CA PRO A 38 5.01 -2.63 2.98
C PRO A 38 6.09 -1.81 3.72
N VAL A 39 7.07 -2.44 4.36
CA VAL A 39 8.22 -1.71 4.94
C VAL A 39 9.07 -1.13 3.82
N ILE A 40 9.46 -1.94 2.84
CA ILE A 40 10.28 -1.49 1.71
C ILE A 40 9.52 -0.41 0.91
N ALA A 41 8.25 -0.64 0.59
CA ALA A 41 7.42 0.33 -0.12
C ALA A 41 7.27 1.64 0.65
N GLY A 42 7.04 1.59 1.97
CA GLY A 42 6.89 2.77 2.82
C GLY A 42 8.18 3.58 2.96
N VAL A 43 9.32 2.91 3.11
CA VAL A 43 10.64 3.58 3.15
C VAL A 43 10.96 4.21 1.80
N SER A 44 10.75 3.49 0.70
CA SER A 44 10.97 4.01 -0.66
C SER A 44 10.09 5.22 -0.96
N ALA A 45 8.81 5.17 -0.58
CA ALA A 45 7.90 6.30 -0.71
C ALA A 45 8.35 7.53 0.11
N THR A 46 8.84 7.33 1.33
CA THR A 46 9.34 8.42 2.17
C THR A 46 10.56 9.09 1.55
N ILE A 47 11.52 8.30 1.06
CA ILE A 47 12.72 8.83 0.39
C ILE A 47 12.33 9.60 -0.89
N SER A 48 11.43 9.06 -1.70
CA SER A 48 10.93 9.71 -2.91
C SER A 48 10.21 11.01 -2.60
N ASN A 49 9.35 11.03 -1.57
CA ASN A 49 8.64 12.24 -1.16
C ASN A 49 9.58 13.34 -0.65
N ASN A 50 10.61 12.99 0.12
CA ASN A 50 11.58 13.97 0.59
C ASN A 50 12.35 14.63 -0.56
N LYS A 51 12.73 13.87 -1.58
CA LYS A 51 13.35 14.42 -2.79
C LYS A 51 12.41 15.37 -3.54
N ARG A 52 11.14 14.98 -3.67
CA ARG A 52 10.11 15.79 -4.33
C ARG A 52 9.83 17.12 -3.61
N LEU A 53 9.87 17.15 -2.28
CA LEU A 53 9.65 18.39 -1.53
C LEU A 53 10.63 19.49 -1.94
N ILE A 54 11.91 19.15 -2.10
CA ILE A 54 12.94 20.10 -2.54
C ILE A 54 12.70 20.57 -3.97
N GLU A 55 12.33 19.64 -4.86
CA GLU A 55 12.02 19.93 -6.26
C GLU A 55 10.77 20.81 -6.39
N TYR A 56 9.73 20.52 -5.62
CA TYR A 56 8.47 21.26 -5.60
C TYR A 56 8.63 22.70 -5.12
N GLU A 57 9.46 22.93 -4.11
CA GLU A 57 9.77 24.27 -3.64
C GLU A 57 10.43 25.12 -4.74
N SER A 58 11.36 24.54 -5.50
CA SER A 58 11.99 25.21 -6.62
C SER A 58 11.00 25.49 -7.77
N MET A 59 10.14 24.53 -8.12
CA MET A 59 9.13 24.71 -9.16
C MET A 59 8.08 25.75 -8.79
N TRP A 60 7.61 25.74 -7.55
CA TRP A 60 6.67 26.72 -7.03
C TRP A 60 7.20 28.16 -7.11
N ASN A 61 8.47 28.35 -6.78
CA ASN A 61 9.10 29.67 -6.80
C ASN A 61 9.37 30.18 -8.23
N ASN A 62 9.53 29.28 -9.21
CA ASN A 62 9.79 29.65 -10.59
C ASN A 62 8.49 29.95 -11.39
N ASP A 63 7.51 29.06 -11.35
CA ASP A 63 6.24 29.21 -12.08
C ASP A 63 5.13 28.41 -11.37
N GLN A 64 4.32 29.11 -10.60
CA GLN A 64 3.21 28.53 -9.85
C GLN A 64 2.13 27.92 -10.75
N GLN A 65 1.87 28.52 -11.92
CA GLN A 65 0.83 28.03 -12.80
C GLN A 65 1.26 26.73 -13.47
N GLN A 66 2.49 26.67 -13.96
CA GLN A 66 3.03 25.45 -14.56
C GLN A 66 3.14 24.33 -13.53
N PHE A 67 3.52 24.65 -12.28
CA PHE A 67 3.53 23.71 -11.18
C PHE A 67 2.14 23.11 -10.91
N LYS A 68 1.10 23.94 -10.81
CA LYS A 68 -0.28 23.48 -10.56
C LYS A 68 -0.79 22.58 -11.67
N LEU A 69 -0.53 22.92 -12.95
CA LEU A 69 -0.91 22.09 -14.09
C LEU A 69 -0.19 20.74 -14.10
N GLY A 70 1.10 20.73 -13.78
CA GLY A 70 1.89 19.51 -13.66
C GLY A 70 1.39 18.59 -12.53
N GLU A 71 1.09 19.18 -11.37
CA GLU A 71 0.53 18.43 -10.24
C GLU A 71 -0.88 17.88 -10.54
N LYS A 72 -1.72 18.64 -11.22
CA LYS A 72 -3.03 18.16 -11.67
C LYS A 72 -2.90 16.93 -12.55
N ALA A 73 -2.08 17.00 -13.60
CA ALA A 73 -1.86 15.87 -14.51
C ALA A 73 -1.29 14.64 -13.78
N ARG A 74 -0.41 14.85 -12.81
CA ARG A 74 0.15 13.78 -11.98
C ARG A 74 -0.91 13.08 -11.12
N VAL A 75 -1.78 13.86 -10.48
CA VAL A 75 -2.83 13.31 -9.61
C VAL A 75 -3.92 12.61 -10.42
N GLU A 76 -4.29 13.15 -11.57
CA GLU A 76 -5.21 12.49 -12.51
C GLU A 76 -4.67 11.14 -12.99
N GLY A 77 -3.35 11.02 -13.16
CA GLY A 77 -2.70 9.75 -13.50
C GLY A 77 -2.82 8.66 -12.42
N PHE A 78 -3.07 9.02 -11.15
CA PHE A 78 -3.31 8.03 -10.10
C PHE A 78 -4.65 7.30 -10.25
N ASP A 79 -5.66 7.93 -10.84
CA ASP A 79 -6.95 7.27 -11.09
C ASP A 79 -6.80 6.01 -11.95
N GLU A 80 -5.88 6.02 -12.90
CA GLU A 80 -5.60 4.83 -13.72
C GLU A 80 -4.98 3.71 -12.88
N ILE A 81 -4.10 4.04 -11.94
CA ILE A 81 -3.49 3.05 -11.05
C ILE A 81 -4.55 2.40 -10.17
N PHE A 82 -5.45 3.20 -9.60
CA PHE A 82 -6.51 2.68 -8.73
C PHE A 82 -7.52 1.78 -9.45
N LYS A 83 -7.78 2.00 -10.74
CA LYS A 83 -8.63 1.09 -11.56
C LYS A 83 -8.10 -0.35 -11.60
N TYR A 84 -6.81 -0.54 -11.48
CA TYR A 84 -6.18 -1.87 -11.49
C TYR A 84 -5.87 -2.39 -10.08
N SER A 85 -5.46 -1.52 -9.17
CA SER A 85 -5.05 -1.93 -7.82
C SER A 85 -6.23 -2.40 -6.97
N TYR A 86 -7.41 -1.77 -7.07
CA TYR A 86 -8.61 -2.21 -6.36
C TYR A 86 -9.05 -3.64 -6.74
N PRO A 87 -9.28 -3.95 -8.03
CA PRO A 87 -9.62 -5.32 -8.42
C PRO A 87 -8.55 -6.33 -8.02
N ALA A 88 -7.27 -5.98 -8.15
CA ALA A 88 -6.17 -6.85 -7.77
C ALA A 88 -6.17 -7.16 -6.27
N ALA A 89 -6.39 -6.16 -5.41
CA ALA A 89 -6.49 -6.32 -3.97
C ALA A 89 -7.69 -7.19 -3.57
N ILE A 90 -8.84 -6.98 -4.21
CA ILE A 90 -10.05 -7.80 -3.99
C ILE A 90 -9.80 -9.25 -4.44
N LEU A 91 -9.25 -9.45 -5.63
CA LEU A 91 -8.94 -10.80 -6.15
C LEU A 91 -7.93 -11.53 -5.24
N LEU A 92 -6.93 -10.82 -4.74
CA LEU A 92 -5.96 -11.40 -3.81
C LEU A 92 -6.63 -11.82 -2.49
N THR A 93 -7.54 -11.01 -1.98
CA THR A 93 -8.27 -11.30 -0.75
C THR A 93 -9.23 -12.48 -0.92
N ILE A 94 -10.07 -12.45 -1.96
CA ILE A 94 -11.05 -13.50 -2.24
C ILE A 94 -10.34 -14.80 -2.64
N GLY A 95 -9.32 -14.72 -3.50
CA GLY A 95 -8.51 -15.86 -3.90
C GLY A 95 -7.81 -16.52 -2.71
N GLY A 96 -7.27 -15.71 -1.79
CA GLY A 96 -6.73 -16.19 -0.52
C GLY A 96 -7.78 -16.89 0.34
N ALA A 97 -8.98 -16.32 0.45
CA ALA A 97 -10.08 -16.94 1.21
C ALA A 97 -10.49 -18.28 0.60
N ILE A 98 -10.72 -18.34 -0.70
CA ILE A 98 -11.07 -19.57 -1.40
C ILE A 98 -9.98 -20.63 -1.21
N LEU A 99 -8.73 -20.26 -1.42
CA LEU A 99 -7.58 -21.15 -1.26
C LEU A 99 -7.50 -21.70 0.16
N PHE A 100 -7.76 -20.88 1.18
CA PHE A 100 -7.74 -21.27 2.58
C PHE A 100 -8.71 -22.42 2.90
N PHE A 101 -9.91 -22.40 2.30
CA PHE A 101 -10.90 -23.46 2.49
C PHE A 101 -10.65 -24.70 1.65
N LEU A 102 -10.04 -24.55 0.46
CA LEU A 102 -9.81 -25.67 -0.45
C LEU A 102 -8.59 -26.51 -0.07
N VAL A 103 -7.60 -25.92 0.61
CA VAL A 103 -6.33 -26.62 0.89
C VAL A 103 -6.28 -27.21 2.28
N GLY A 104 -5.73 -28.43 2.38
CA GLY A 104 -5.53 -29.13 3.66
C GLY A 104 -4.15 -28.88 4.31
N SER A 105 -3.14 -28.51 3.50
CA SER A 105 -1.77 -28.36 3.96
C SER A 105 -1.59 -27.11 4.84
N PRO A 106 -0.90 -27.18 5.99
CA PRO A 106 -0.62 -26.03 6.86
C PRO A 106 0.11 -24.90 6.16
N LEU A 107 1.07 -25.23 5.28
CA LEU A 107 1.84 -24.21 4.54
C LEU A 107 0.94 -23.42 3.59
N TRP A 108 0.09 -24.10 2.82
CA TRP A 108 -0.81 -23.44 1.89
C TRP A 108 -1.89 -22.60 2.61
N LYS A 109 -2.37 -23.05 3.78
CA LYS A 109 -3.24 -22.25 4.64
C LYS A 109 -2.54 -20.98 5.14
N SER A 110 -1.27 -21.08 5.50
CA SER A 110 -0.47 -19.93 5.89
C SER A 110 -0.28 -18.93 4.76
N ILE A 111 0.02 -19.41 3.55
CA ILE A 111 0.13 -18.57 2.35
C ILE A 111 -1.22 -17.89 2.04
N SER A 112 -2.32 -18.64 2.08
CA SER A 112 -3.67 -18.12 1.84
C SER A 112 -4.04 -17.00 2.82
N LEU A 113 -3.74 -17.17 4.10
CA LEU A 113 -3.96 -16.15 5.12
C LEU A 113 -3.13 -14.89 4.84
N CYS A 114 -1.87 -15.07 4.46
CA CYS A 114 -1.00 -13.95 4.09
C CYS A 114 -1.48 -13.21 2.83
N MET A 115 -2.04 -13.92 1.84
CA MET A 115 -2.67 -13.30 0.68
C MET A 115 -3.87 -12.44 1.08
N MET A 116 -4.73 -12.94 1.97
CA MET A 116 -5.87 -12.19 2.49
C MET A 116 -5.41 -10.91 3.21
N VAL A 117 -4.44 -11.02 4.11
CA VAL A 117 -3.89 -9.87 4.85
C VAL A 117 -3.28 -8.84 3.90
N LEU A 118 -2.50 -9.29 2.92
CA LEU A 118 -1.88 -8.42 1.94
C LEU A 118 -2.93 -7.70 1.06
N GLY A 119 -3.94 -8.43 0.59
CA GLY A 119 -5.02 -7.87 -0.22
C GLY A 119 -5.86 -6.86 0.56
N LEU A 120 -6.27 -7.17 1.78
CA LEU A 120 -7.01 -6.24 2.64
C LEU A 120 -6.19 -4.98 2.95
N MET A 121 -4.90 -5.15 3.25
CA MET A 121 -4.01 -4.03 3.53
C MET A 121 -3.83 -3.14 2.30
N ALA A 122 -3.62 -3.72 1.12
CA ALA A 122 -3.53 -2.99 -0.14
C ALA A 122 -4.82 -2.21 -0.40
N TYR A 123 -5.98 -2.85 -0.27
CA TYR A 123 -7.28 -2.20 -0.45
C TYR A 123 -7.47 -0.99 0.47
N ILE A 124 -7.17 -1.13 1.77
CA ILE A 124 -7.30 -0.04 2.75
C ILE A 124 -6.37 1.12 2.40
N ILE A 125 -5.11 0.82 2.05
CA ILE A 125 -4.12 1.85 1.71
C ILE A 125 -4.55 2.61 0.45
N ASP A 126 -4.98 1.90 -0.58
CA ASP A 126 -5.41 2.50 -1.84
C ASP A 126 -6.67 3.33 -1.65
N HIS A 127 -7.61 2.88 -0.81
CA HIS A 127 -8.82 3.63 -0.49
C HIS A 127 -8.49 5.00 0.12
N PHE A 128 -7.67 5.05 1.15
CA PHE A 128 -7.24 6.32 1.75
C PHE A 128 -6.37 7.17 0.81
N ALA A 129 -5.57 6.54 -0.05
CA ALA A 129 -4.78 7.25 -1.03
C ALA A 129 -5.66 7.90 -2.11
N ALA A 130 -6.68 7.19 -2.60
CA ALA A 130 -7.64 7.72 -3.57
C ALA A 130 -8.46 8.88 -3.00
N GLU A 131 -8.97 8.75 -1.78
CA GLU A 131 -9.70 9.82 -1.10
C GLU A 131 -8.85 11.10 -0.98
N ARG A 132 -7.61 10.98 -0.56
CA ARG A 132 -6.68 12.12 -0.49
C ARG A 132 -6.37 12.71 -1.86
N ALA A 133 -6.25 11.89 -2.90
CA ALA A 133 -6.02 12.36 -4.26
C ALA A 133 -7.19 13.20 -4.77
N ILE A 134 -8.43 12.78 -4.51
CA ILE A 134 -9.65 13.52 -4.88
C ILE A 134 -9.69 14.90 -4.19
N ILE A 135 -9.50 14.93 -2.86
CA ILE A 135 -9.49 16.18 -2.09
C ILE A 135 -8.39 17.14 -2.58
N TYR A 136 -7.23 16.59 -2.89
CA TYR A 136 -6.10 17.38 -3.39
C TYR A 136 -6.37 17.95 -4.80
N LEU A 137 -6.95 17.14 -5.68
CA LEU A 137 -7.34 17.55 -7.03
C LEU A 137 -8.37 18.67 -7.00
N GLU A 138 -9.37 18.58 -6.12
CA GLU A 138 -10.39 19.62 -5.92
C GLU A 138 -9.74 20.96 -5.55
N LYS A 139 -8.83 20.96 -4.57
CA LYS A 139 -8.09 22.17 -4.16
C LYS A 139 -7.23 22.76 -5.28
N ILE A 140 -6.59 21.90 -6.11
CA ILE A 140 -5.83 22.39 -7.28
C ILE A 140 -6.78 23.07 -8.27
N ASN A 141 -7.92 22.46 -8.58
CA ASN A 141 -8.89 23.01 -9.51
C ASN A 141 -9.47 24.35 -9.03
N GLU A 142 -9.83 24.47 -7.75
CA GLU A 142 -10.24 25.74 -7.14
C GLU A 142 -9.15 26.80 -7.31
N SER A 143 -7.90 26.46 -6.99
CA SER A 143 -6.78 27.39 -7.10
C SER A 143 -6.42 27.79 -8.54
N LEU A 144 -6.86 27.04 -9.54
CA LEU A 144 -6.70 27.36 -10.96
C LEU A 144 -7.87 28.20 -11.49
N SER A 145 -9.05 28.16 -10.86
CA SER A 145 -10.23 28.95 -11.24
C SER A 145 -10.17 30.40 -10.73
N ASP A 146 -9.34 30.67 -9.74
CA ASP A 146 -9.18 31.99 -9.14
C ASP A 146 -8.24 32.93 -9.94
N TYR A 147 -7.77 32.48 -11.11
CA TYR A 147 -6.94 33.22 -12.06
C TYR A 147 -7.66 33.42 -13.39
#